data_15feecaf231c6c68451f2ea950e67bf7
#
_entry.id   15feecaf231c6c68451f2ea950e67bf7
#
_cell.length_a   1.000
_cell.length_b   1.000
_cell.length_c   1.000
_cell.angle_alpha   90.00
_cell.angle_beta   90.00
_cell.angle_gamma   90.00
#
_symmetry.space_group_name_H-M   'P 1'
#
loop_
_entity.id
_entity.type
_entity.pdbx_description
1 polymer ?
#
loop_
_entity_poly.entity_id
_entity_poly.type
_entity_poly.pdbx_seq_one_letter_code
_entity_poly.pdbx_strand_id
1 'polypeptide(L)'
;MLKIIPLLLAALGVVSAAAYAAPELTVTNFGQSIESENVSGANDVDDLWLWNTVGLKYDDWSFGLTAGKQWNVDFDDHDDGYKKGIESDNSRIQFDVAKPVTENLKLTGRYRGQQNYDRFQVGYAYNYGMFLSSGDFFYDSVNGDGHDTFHAEWFPVGVSLGPVQIKYYFEYVKNLGDIQLGKQEESFDHQIRVYAPLYKGERLTLSTEGRFTIMQDKEFNGKTKKGYNVYDDFGRNRLYLKANYALTENLDVFGTFGYEMRKYKGKEGANNANDDYWSNVVVGYNYKF
;
A
#
# COMPACT_ATOMS: atom_id res chain seq x y z
N MET A 1 -13.09 -24.86 -0.34
CA MET A 1 -12.15 -23.82 -0.72
C MET A 1 -11.34 -24.12 -2.00
N LEU A 2 -11.88 -24.79 -2.98
CA LEU A 2 -11.14 -25.23 -4.19
C LEU A 2 -11.96 -25.11 -5.49
N LYS A 3 -12.84 -24.11 -5.61
CA LYS A 3 -13.72 -23.97 -6.80
C LYS A 3 -13.45 -22.71 -7.66
N ILE A 4 -12.45 -21.90 -7.30
CA ILE A 4 -12.15 -20.65 -8.04
C ILE A 4 -11.03 -20.84 -9.09
N ILE A 5 -10.16 -21.81 -8.90
CA ILE A 5 -9.05 -22.08 -9.82
C ILE A 5 -9.49 -22.49 -11.24
N PRO A 6 -10.58 -23.25 -11.44
CA PRO A 6 -11.02 -23.60 -12.78
C PRO A 6 -11.56 -22.43 -13.60
N LEU A 7 -12.07 -21.37 -12.94
CA LEU A 7 -12.63 -20.21 -13.65
C LEU A 7 -11.54 -19.31 -14.27
N LEU A 8 -10.37 -19.21 -13.64
CA LEU A 8 -9.25 -18.46 -14.19
C LEU A 8 -8.60 -19.16 -15.38
N LEU A 9 -8.54 -20.49 -15.37
CA LEU A 9 -8.01 -21.29 -16.49
C LEU A 9 -9.00 -21.38 -17.67
N ALA A 10 -10.29 -21.31 -17.41
CA ALA A 10 -11.31 -21.30 -18.47
C ALA A 10 -11.35 -19.97 -19.24
N ALA A 11 -10.95 -18.85 -18.62
CA ALA A 11 -10.83 -17.55 -19.29
C ALA A 11 -9.64 -17.48 -20.26
N LEU A 12 -8.68 -18.38 -20.15
CA LEU A 12 -7.50 -18.46 -21.03
C LEU A 12 -7.73 -19.39 -22.25
N GLY A 13 -8.85 -20.10 -22.33
CA GLY A 13 -9.07 -21.20 -23.29
C GLY A 13 -9.99 -20.92 -24.47
N VAL A 14 -10.58 -19.75 -24.62
CA VAL A 14 -11.54 -19.51 -25.72
C VAL A 14 -11.18 -18.24 -26.47
N VAL A 15 -10.24 -18.33 -27.39
CA VAL A 15 -10.23 -17.45 -28.59
C VAL A 15 -9.62 -18.22 -29.76
N SER A 16 -10.45 -18.86 -30.56
CA SER A 16 -10.09 -19.17 -31.94
C SER A 16 -11.27 -18.86 -32.83
N ALA A 17 -11.03 -17.95 -33.77
CA ALA A 17 -11.75 -17.66 -35.00
C ALA A 17 -12.59 -16.36 -35.00
N ALA A 18 -11.97 -15.29 -35.46
CA ALA A 18 -12.52 -14.40 -36.49
C ALA A 18 -11.47 -13.37 -36.91
N ALA A 19 -11.26 -13.13 -38.19
CA ALA A 19 -10.23 -12.30 -38.76
C ALA A 19 -10.54 -10.80 -38.66
N TYR A 20 -10.45 -10.28 -37.49
CA TYR A 20 -9.98 -8.96 -37.09
C TYR A 20 -8.92 -9.26 -36.04
N ALA A 21 -7.77 -8.60 -36.07
CA ALA A 21 -6.77 -8.79 -35.01
C ALA A 21 -7.40 -8.36 -33.68
N ALA A 22 -8.12 -9.29 -33.05
CA ALA A 22 -8.67 -9.07 -31.72
C ALA A 22 -7.51 -8.79 -30.77
N PRO A 23 -7.64 -7.81 -29.88
CA PRO A 23 -6.61 -7.56 -28.89
C PRO A 23 -6.26 -8.86 -28.17
N GLU A 24 -4.98 -9.17 -28.09
CA GLU A 24 -4.50 -10.37 -27.43
C GLU A 24 -4.18 -10.06 -25.98
N LEU A 25 -4.59 -10.97 -25.08
CA LEU A 25 -4.18 -10.88 -23.68
C LEU A 25 -2.70 -11.26 -23.57
N THR A 26 -1.88 -10.32 -23.15
CA THR A 26 -0.42 -10.50 -23.03
C THR A 26 0.02 -10.40 -21.58
N VAL A 27 0.97 -11.25 -21.18
CA VAL A 27 1.69 -11.10 -19.91
C VAL A 27 2.73 -10.03 -20.11
N THR A 28 2.73 -9.01 -19.26
CA THR A 28 3.66 -7.87 -19.36
C THR A 28 4.85 -8.01 -18.43
N ASN A 29 4.61 -8.60 -17.25
CA ASN A 29 5.67 -8.82 -16.28
C ASN A 29 5.30 -9.89 -15.26
N PHE A 30 6.34 -10.42 -14.63
CA PHE A 30 6.27 -11.24 -13.42
C PHE A 30 7.28 -10.70 -12.42
N GLY A 31 6.89 -10.58 -11.16
CA GLY A 31 7.76 -10.10 -10.09
C GLY A 31 7.59 -10.88 -8.80
N GLN A 32 8.65 -10.88 -8.02
CA GLN A 32 8.64 -11.40 -6.66
C GLN A 32 9.42 -10.46 -5.75
N SER A 33 8.93 -10.29 -4.52
CA SER A 33 9.65 -9.50 -3.51
C SER A 33 9.43 -10.06 -2.11
N ILE A 34 10.39 -9.78 -1.26
CA ILE A 34 10.31 -9.96 0.18
C ILE A 34 10.22 -8.57 0.79
N GLU A 35 9.29 -8.39 1.71
CA GLU A 35 9.07 -7.17 2.48
C GLU A 35 9.16 -7.50 3.95
N SER A 36 9.93 -6.71 4.70
CA SER A 36 10.07 -6.82 6.14
C SER A 36 9.67 -5.50 6.78
N GLU A 37 8.79 -5.53 7.76
CA GLU A 37 8.40 -4.39 8.58
C GLU A 37 8.81 -4.61 10.03
N ASN A 38 9.22 -3.54 10.68
CA ASN A 38 9.54 -3.52 12.11
C ASN A 38 8.99 -2.24 12.74
N VAL A 39 8.28 -2.41 13.84
CA VAL A 39 7.78 -1.31 14.69
C VAL A 39 8.62 -1.24 15.95
N SER A 40 8.95 -0.04 16.38
CA SER A 40 9.83 0.19 17.53
C SER A 40 9.38 -0.49 18.83
N GLY A 41 10.35 -0.89 19.59
CA GLY A 41 10.17 -1.55 20.90
C GLY A 41 10.23 -3.06 20.85
N ALA A 42 10.24 -3.66 19.66
CA ALA A 42 10.48 -5.08 19.46
C ALA A 42 11.86 -5.32 18.83
N ASN A 43 12.53 -6.41 19.25
CA ASN A 43 13.72 -6.92 18.56
C ASN A 43 13.34 -7.85 17.40
N ASP A 44 12.06 -7.93 17.09
CA ASP A 44 11.45 -8.87 16.18
C ASP A 44 11.19 -8.22 14.82
N VAL A 45 10.95 -9.05 13.83
CA VAL A 45 10.37 -8.64 12.55
C VAL A 45 8.87 -8.88 12.66
N ASP A 46 8.10 -7.80 12.86
CA ASP A 46 6.65 -7.88 13.06
C ASP A 46 5.97 -8.51 11.85
N ASP A 47 6.37 -8.11 10.66
CA ASP A 47 5.78 -8.57 9.41
C ASP A 47 6.86 -8.96 8.40
N LEU A 48 6.83 -10.21 7.97
CA LEU A 48 7.61 -10.70 6.83
C LEU A 48 6.67 -11.17 5.72
N TRP A 49 6.66 -10.47 4.59
CA TRP A 49 5.85 -10.81 3.44
C TRP A 49 6.67 -11.38 2.28
N LEU A 50 6.14 -12.40 1.63
CA LEU A 50 6.55 -12.84 0.30
C LEU A 50 5.45 -12.48 -0.69
N TRP A 51 5.78 -11.65 -1.67
CA TRP A 51 4.87 -11.17 -2.71
C TRP A 51 5.20 -11.80 -4.05
N ASN A 52 4.16 -12.17 -4.79
CA ASN A 52 4.23 -12.60 -6.18
C ASN A 52 3.29 -11.74 -6.99
N THR A 53 3.74 -11.18 -8.11
CA THR A 53 2.95 -10.29 -8.95
C THR A 53 3.00 -10.72 -10.40
N VAL A 54 1.87 -10.59 -11.11
CA VAL A 54 1.76 -10.79 -12.55
C VAL A 54 1.04 -9.59 -13.14
N GLY A 55 1.62 -8.98 -14.15
CA GLY A 55 0.98 -7.94 -14.96
C GLY A 55 0.46 -8.51 -16.26
N LEU A 56 -0.73 -8.09 -16.66
CA LEU A 56 -1.37 -8.47 -17.91
C LEU A 56 -1.87 -7.21 -18.64
N LYS A 57 -1.96 -7.29 -19.95
CA LYS A 57 -2.49 -6.23 -20.80
C LYS A 57 -3.45 -6.83 -21.82
N TYR A 58 -4.57 -6.13 -22.06
CA TYR A 58 -5.51 -6.41 -23.12
C TYR A 58 -6.00 -5.10 -23.70
N ASP A 59 -5.63 -4.80 -24.93
CA ASP A 59 -5.84 -3.50 -25.57
C ASP A 59 -5.29 -2.35 -24.71
N ASP A 60 -6.13 -1.39 -24.32
CA ASP A 60 -5.80 -0.29 -23.41
C ASP A 60 -6.00 -0.63 -21.90
N TRP A 61 -6.53 -1.80 -21.62
CA TRP A 61 -6.69 -2.28 -20.23
C TRP A 61 -5.39 -2.88 -19.69
N SER A 62 -5.09 -2.55 -18.45
CA SER A 62 -4.02 -3.19 -17.68
C SER A 62 -4.62 -3.92 -16.49
N PHE A 63 -4.13 -5.12 -16.22
CA PHE A 63 -4.54 -5.93 -15.08
C PHE A 63 -3.32 -6.32 -14.25
N GLY A 64 -3.53 -6.47 -12.95
CA GLY A 64 -2.53 -6.96 -12.01
C GLY A 64 -3.10 -8.05 -11.14
N LEU A 65 -2.34 -9.10 -10.93
CA LEU A 65 -2.64 -10.12 -9.92
C LEU A 65 -1.48 -10.15 -8.93
N THR A 66 -1.79 -10.00 -7.64
CA THR A 66 -0.81 -10.10 -6.56
C THR A 66 -1.24 -11.15 -5.57
N ALA A 67 -0.34 -12.03 -5.19
CA ALA A 67 -0.52 -12.98 -4.11
C ALA A 67 0.59 -12.81 -3.08
N GLY A 68 0.22 -12.73 -1.81
CA GLY A 68 1.14 -12.54 -0.70
C GLY A 68 0.91 -13.53 0.42
N LYS A 69 1.99 -13.91 1.08
CA LYS A 69 1.99 -14.67 2.33
C LYS A 69 2.80 -13.93 3.38
N GLN A 70 2.22 -13.77 4.56
CA GLN A 70 2.83 -13.12 5.72
C GLN A 70 3.20 -14.14 6.78
N TRP A 71 4.30 -13.85 7.44
CA TRP A 71 4.75 -14.48 8.67
C TRP A 71 5.15 -13.42 9.69
N ASN A 72 4.93 -13.71 10.95
CA ASN A 72 5.56 -13.02 12.07
C ASN A 72 6.83 -13.77 12.44
N VAL A 73 7.87 -13.03 12.75
CA VAL A 73 9.18 -13.61 13.09
C VAL A 73 9.60 -13.08 14.45
N ASP A 74 9.53 -13.95 15.45
CA ASP A 74 9.89 -13.67 16.82
C ASP A 74 11.23 -14.34 17.16
N PHE A 75 12.22 -13.54 17.55
CA PHE A 75 13.55 -14.00 17.94
C PHE A 75 13.81 -13.88 19.44
N ASP A 76 12.91 -13.26 20.21
CA ASP A 76 13.09 -13.01 21.62
C ASP A 76 12.75 -14.23 22.51
N ASP A 77 13.46 -14.35 23.63
CA ASP A 77 13.16 -15.28 24.68
C ASP A 77 12.06 -14.69 25.58
N HIS A 78 10.81 -15.00 25.30
CA HIS A 78 9.72 -14.68 26.21
C HIS A 78 9.61 -15.75 27.32
N ASP A 79 9.74 -15.33 28.57
CA ASP A 79 9.56 -16.20 29.75
C ASP A 79 8.12 -16.71 29.92
N ASP A 80 7.19 -16.23 29.10
CA ASP A 80 5.75 -16.50 29.18
C ASP A 80 5.25 -17.64 28.26
N GLY A 81 6.17 -18.41 27.67
CA GLY A 81 5.84 -19.64 26.92
C GLY A 81 5.41 -19.42 25.47
N TYR A 82 5.52 -18.21 24.93
CA TYR A 82 5.39 -17.98 23.50
C TYR A 82 6.49 -18.71 22.72
N LYS A 83 6.11 -19.26 21.59
CA LYS A 83 7.06 -20.01 20.72
C LYS A 83 7.93 -19.02 19.97
N LYS A 84 9.24 -19.18 20.10
CA LYS A 84 10.20 -18.59 19.17
C LYS A 84 10.02 -19.14 17.77
N GLY A 85 10.20 -18.33 16.77
CA GLY A 85 10.34 -18.77 15.39
C GLY A 85 9.47 -18.00 14.41
N ILE A 86 9.16 -18.67 13.33
CA ILE A 86 8.37 -18.10 12.24
C ILE A 86 6.96 -18.66 12.33
N GLU A 87 5.98 -17.77 12.54
CA GLU A 87 4.58 -18.13 12.59
C GLU A 87 3.84 -17.63 11.33
N SER A 88 3.00 -18.52 10.76
CA SER A 88 2.14 -18.14 9.64
C SER A 88 1.04 -17.21 10.13
N ASP A 89 0.97 -16.01 9.58
CA ASP A 89 -0.07 -15.05 9.95
C ASP A 89 -1.09 -14.90 8.82
N ASN A 90 -0.89 -14.01 7.88
CA ASN A 90 -1.88 -13.59 6.91
C ASN A 90 -1.59 -14.10 5.50
N SER A 91 -2.59 -14.03 4.64
CA SER A 91 -2.47 -14.25 3.21
C SER A 91 -3.30 -13.21 2.47
N ARG A 92 -2.80 -12.75 1.34
CA ARG A 92 -3.48 -11.74 0.53
C ARG A 92 -3.55 -12.19 -0.93
N ILE A 93 -4.70 -11.97 -1.53
CA ILE A 93 -4.86 -11.99 -2.98
C ILE A 93 -5.42 -10.63 -3.42
N GLN A 94 -4.88 -10.07 -4.48
CA GLN A 94 -5.31 -8.78 -4.99
C GLN A 94 -5.43 -8.84 -6.50
N PHE A 95 -6.48 -8.26 -7.00
CA PHE A 95 -6.74 -8.07 -8.41
C PHE A 95 -6.89 -6.58 -8.70
N ASP A 96 -6.09 -6.08 -9.61
CA ASP A 96 -6.07 -4.69 -10.05
C ASP A 96 -6.54 -4.60 -11.51
N VAL A 97 -7.28 -3.54 -11.82
CA VAL A 97 -7.65 -3.17 -13.18
C VAL A 97 -7.42 -1.67 -13.38
N ALA A 98 -6.93 -1.30 -14.55
CA ALA A 98 -6.73 0.10 -14.89
C ALA A 98 -6.99 0.34 -16.38
N LYS A 99 -7.58 1.51 -16.67
CA LYS A 99 -7.87 1.97 -18.03
C LYS A 99 -7.60 3.46 -18.19
N PRO A 100 -6.83 3.89 -19.19
CA PRO A 100 -6.82 5.29 -19.61
C PRO A 100 -8.17 5.61 -20.27
N VAL A 101 -8.84 6.65 -19.77
CA VAL A 101 -10.13 7.13 -20.32
C VAL A 101 -9.89 8.27 -21.30
N THR A 102 -8.91 9.10 -20.98
CA THR A 102 -8.35 10.12 -21.85
C THR A 102 -6.82 10.13 -21.73
N GLU A 103 -6.14 10.95 -22.50
CA GLU A 103 -4.68 11.14 -22.38
C GLU A 103 -4.25 11.61 -20.97
N ASN A 104 -5.16 12.30 -20.26
CA ASN A 104 -4.90 12.89 -18.94
C ASN A 104 -5.55 12.14 -17.78
N LEU A 105 -6.54 11.28 -18.03
CA LEU A 105 -7.34 10.60 -17.03
C LEU A 105 -7.21 9.09 -17.13
N LYS A 106 -6.80 8.46 -16.04
CA LYS A 106 -6.79 7.02 -15.85
C LYS A 106 -7.72 6.65 -14.68
N LEU A 107 -8.57 5.66 -14.88
CA LEU A 107 -9.37 5.05 -13.81
C LEU A 107 -8.76 3.73 -13.38
N THR A 108 -8.96 3.41 -12.11
CA THR A 108 -8.47 2.16 -11.50
C THR A 108 -9.57 1.50 -10.69
N GLY A 109 -9.50 0.19 -10.58
CA GLY A 109 -10.30 -0.62 -9.67
C GLY A 109 -9.42 -1.66 -9.02
N ARG A 110 -9.74 -2.05 -7.79
CA ARG A 110 -9.03 -3.07 -7.03
C ARG A 110 -10.00 -3.87 -6.19
N TYR A 111 -9.82 -5.18 -6.21
CA TYR A 111 -10.29 -6.06 -5.16
C TYR A 111 -9.09 -6.62 -4.40
N ARG A 112 -9.17 -6.66 -3.08
CA ARG A 112 -8.17 -7.28 -2.21
C ARG A 112 -8.89 -8.15 -1.19
N GLY A 113 -8.60 -9.44 -1.19
CA GLY A 113 -9.04 -10.38 -0.17
C GLY A 113 -7.88 -10.75 0.74
N GLN A 114 -8.10 -10.68 2.04
CA GLN A 114 -7.18 -11.20 3.05
C GLN A 114 -7.94 -11.75 4.25
N GLN A 115 -7.23 -12.31 5.22
CA GLN A 115 -7.86 -13.02 6.33
C GLN A 115 -8.85 -12.15 7.11
N ASN A 116 -8.52 -10.86 7.28
CA ASN A 116 -9.25 -9.98 8.19
C ASN A 116 -10.32 -9.14 7.48
N TYR A 117 -10.22 -8.91 6.17
CA TYR A 117 -11.17 -8.09 5.41
C TYR A 117 -11.10 -8.35 3.92
N ASP A 118 -12.16 -7.94 3.24
CA ASP A 118 -12.24 -7.79 1.79
C ASP A 118 -12.32 -6.30 1.43
N ARG A 119 -11.42 -5.82 0.55
CA ARG A 119 -11.39 -4.43 0.10
C ARG A 119 -11.90 -4.30 -1.33
N PHE A 120 -12.82 -3.37 -1.52
CA PHE A 120 -13.32 -2.93 -2.81
C PHE A 120 -12.91 -1.47 -3.03
N GLN A 121 -12.10 -1.22 -4.05
CA GLN A 121 -11.50 0.09 -4.29
C GLN A 121 -11.76 0.56 -5.70
N VAL A 122 -12.03 1.85 -5.85
CA VAL A 122 -12.01 2.59 -7.11
C VAL A 122 -11.07 3.77 -6.97
N GLY A 123 -10.42 4.14 -8.05
CA GLY A 123 -9.47 5.24 -8.01
C GLY A 123 -9.37 5.95 -9.36
N TYR A 124 -8.67 7.08 -9.33
CA TYR A 124 -8.35 7.84 -10.52
C TYR A 124 -6.95 8.46 -10.40
N ALA A 125 -6.36 8.75 -11.57
CA ALA A 125 -5.19 9.61 -11.69
C ALA A 125 -5.41 10.58 -12.84
N TYR A 126 -5.20 11.88 -12.58
CA TYR A 126 -5.36 12.96 -13.52
C TYR A 126 -4.09 13.81 -13.58
N ASN A 127 -3.58 14.04 -14.79
CA ASN A 127 -2.38 14.84 -15.01
C ASN A 127 -2.67 15.86 -16.10
N TYR A 128 -2.46 17.14 -15.81
CA TYR A 128 -2.63 18.22 -16.78
C TYR A 128 -1.50 19.24 -16.67
N GLY A 129 -0.62 19.25 -17.62
CA GLY A 129 0.58 20.08 -17.59
C GLY A 129 1.43 19.76 -16.34
N MET A 130 1.62 20.74 -15.49
CA MET A 130 2.33 20.56 -14.21
C MET A 130 1.43 20.09 -13.06
N PHE A 131 0.13 20.09 -13.23
CA PHE A 131 -0.83 19.75 -12.16
C PHE A 131 -1.14 18.26 -12.15
N LEU A 132 -1.19 17.72 -10.93
CA LEU A 132 -1.44 16.32 -10.64
C LEU A 132 -2.59 16.20 -9.65
N SER A 133 -3.50 15.27 -9.89
CA SER A 133 -4.52 14.87 -8.92
C SER A 133 -4.72 13.36 -8.98
N SER A 134 -4.95 12.72 -7.85
CA SER A 134 -5.28 11.29 -7.82
C SER A 134 -6.02 10.96 -6.53
N GLY A 135 -6.74 9.86 -6.51
CA GLY A 135 -7.40 9.38 -5.30
C GLY A 135 -7.80 7.93 -5.43
N ASP A 136 -7.85 7.29 -4.30
CA ASP A 136 -8.34 5.94 -4.08
C ASP A 136 -9.43 5.99 -3.01
N PHE A 137 -10.59 5.44 -3.32
CA PHE A 137 -11.75 5.37 -2.44
C PHE A 137 -12.10 3.90 -2.26
N PHE A 138 -12.14 3.44 -1.02
CA PHE A 138 -12.36 2.02 -0.78
C PHE A 138 -13.21 1.74 0.45
N TYR A 139 -13.86 0.61 0.37
CA TYR A 139 -14.65 0.01 1.43
C TYR A 139 -14.00 -1.30 1.84
N ASP A 140 -13.73 -1.44 3.13
CA ASP A 140 -13.26 -2.69 3.72
C ASP A 140 -14.42 -3.36 4.44
N SER A 141 -14.82 -4.52 3.96
CA SER A 141 -15.72 -5.42 4.65
C SER A 141 -14.92 -6.27 5.62
N VAL A 142 -15.04 -5.99 6.90
CA VAL A 142 -14.21 -6.59 7.94
C VAL A 142 -14.84 -7.89 8.43
N ASN A 143 -14.04 -8.95 8.51
CA ASN A 143 -14.48 -10.24 9.00
C ASN A 143 -14.53 -10.26 10.55
N GLY A 144 -15.53 -10.96 11.12
CA GLY A 144 -15.68 -11.11 12.58
C GLY A 144 -16.33 -9.90 13.25
N ASP A 145 -15.89 -9.57 14.47
CA ASP A 145 -16.48 -8.54 15.32
C ASP A 145 -15.97 -7.11 15.01
N GLY A 146 -15.24 -6.93 13.94
CA GLY A 146 -14.74 -5.63 13.49
C GLY A 146 -15.82 -4.78 12.84
N HIS A 147 -15.55 -3.48 12.70
CA HIS A 147 -16.40 -2.56 11.94
C HIS A 147 -15.92 -2.47 10.51
N ASP A 148 -16.84 -2.52 9.57
CA ASP A 148 -16.56 -2.14 8.19
C ASP A 148 -16.05 -0.71 8.14
N THR A 149 -15.18 -0.40 7.19
CA THR A 149 -14.59 0.93 7.08
C THR A 149 -14.71 1.49 5.69
N PHE A 150 -14.92 2.80 5.61
CA PHE A 150 -14.76 3.57 4.38
C PHE A 150 -13.48 4.40 4.47
N HIS A 151 -12.72 4.40 3.38
CA HIS A 151 -11.50 5.18 3.26
C HIS A 151 -11.52 6.04 2.00
N ALA A 152 -10.97 7.25 2.13
CA ALA A 152 -10.63 8.11 1.02
C ALA A 152 -9.17 8.53 1.17
N GLU A 153 -8.30 8.01 0.30
CA GLU A 153 -6.91 8.44 0.18
C GLU A 153 -6.81 9.35 -1.05
N TRP A 154 -6.63 10.64 -0.84
CA TRP A 154 -6.79 11.61 -1.89
C TRP A 154 -5.61 12.58 -1.98
N PHE A 155 -5.15 12.83 -3.20
CA PHE A 155 -4.23 13.89 -3.57
C PHE A 155 -4.99 14.91 -4.42
N PRO A 156 -5.74 15.83 -3.79
CA PRO A 156 -6.57 16.81 -4.52
C PRO A 156 -5.74 17.71 -5.42
N VAL A 157 -4.52 18.02 -5.01
CA VAL A 157 -3.58 18.83 -5.76
C VAL A 157 -2.15 18.37 -5.57
N GLY A 158 -1.42 18.35 -6.67
CA GLY A 158 0.02 18.18 -6.72
C GLY A 158 0.60 19.00 -7.87
N VAL A 159 1.89 19.27 -7.78
CA VAL A 159 2.63 19.96 -8.83
C VAL A 159 3.89 19.19 -9.18
N SER A 160 4.19 19.17 -10.48
CA SER A 160 5.44 18.64 -11.01
C SER A 160 6.36 19.80 -11.38
N LEU A 161 7.47 19.93 -10.67
CA LEU A 161 8.49 20.96 -10.86
C LEU A 161 9.74 20.29 -11.46
N GLY A 162 9.71 20.10 -12.77
CA GLY A 162 10.69 19.28 -13.47
C GLY A 162 10.62 17.84 -12.94
N PRO A 163 11.72 17.27 -12.42
CA PRO A 163 11.73 15.89 -11.94
C PRO A 163 11.14 15.71 -10.53
N VAL A 164 10.88 16.78 -9.80
CA VAL A 164 10.36 16.74 -8.43
C VAL A 164 8.85 16.91 -8.46
N GLN A 165 8.14 16.08 -7.69
CA GLN A 165 6.70 16.23 -7.48
C GLN A 165 6.44 16.54 -6.01
N ILE A 166 5.56 17.49 -5.77
CA ILE A 166 5.05 17.84 -4.44
C ILE A 166 3.54 17.69 -4.49
N LYS A 167 2.99 16.91 -3.55
CA LYS A 167 1.57 16.62 -3.49
C LYS A 167 1.04 16.86 -2.08
N TYR A 168 -0.12 17.48 -1.99
CA TYR A 168 -0.91 17.46 -0.78
C TYR A 168 -1.72 16.18 -0.75
N TYR A 169 -1.68 15.47 0.38
CA TYR A 169 -2.39 14.22 0.63
C TYR A 169 -3.38 14.42 1.77
N PHE A 170 -4.55 13.89 1.59
CA PHE A 170 -5.62 13.85 2.56
C PHE A 170 -6.09 12.39 2.69
N GLU A 171 -6.16 11.88 3.90
CA GLU A 171 -6.75 10.59 4.21
C GLU A 171 -7.93 10.79 5.15
N TYR A 172 -9.05 10.19 4.81
CA TYR A 172 -10.23 10.09 5.64
C TYR A 172 -10.57 8.63 5.86
N VAL A 173 -10.76 8.24 7.11
CA VAL A 173 -11.19 6.89 7.50
C VAL A 173 -12.43 7.03 8.36
N LYS A 174 -13.48 6.28 8.03
CA LYS A 174 -14.71 6.20 8.79
C LYS A 174 -15.05 4.75 9.11
N ASN A 175 -15.19 4.45 10.41
CA ASN A 175 -15.76 3.19 10.87
C ASN A 175 -17.28 3.25 10.72
N LEU A 176 -17.89 2.17 10.21
CA LEU A 176 -19.31 2.09 9.89
C LEU A 176 -20.03 1.18 10.90
N GLY A 177 -21.35 1.42 11.06
CA GLY A 177 -22.20 0.68 12.00
C GLY A 177 -22.23 1.28 13.39
N ASP A 178 -22.65 0.51 14.38
CA ASP A 178 -22.81 0.94 15.77
C ASP A 178 -21.46 0.93 16.49
N ILE A 179 -20.77 2.04 16.47
CA ILE A 179 -19.47 2.20 17.10
C ILE A 179 -19.60 2.23 18.62
N GLN A 180 -18.93 1.34 19.32
CA GLN A 180 -18.93 1.28 20.78
C GLN A 180 -18.39 2.56 21.41
N LEU A 181 -18.93 2.91 22.60
CA LEU A 181 -18.49 4.09 23.36
C LEU A 181 -16.96 4.06 23.61
N GLY A 182 -16.30 5.13 23.24
CA GLY A 182 -14.85 5.30 23.37
C GLY A 182 -14.01 4.65 22.28
N LYS A 183 -14.62 4.06 21.23
CA LYS A 183 -13.92 3.62 20.02
C LYS A 183 -13.88 4.74 19.00
N GLN A 184 -12.88 4.69 18.12
CA GLN A 184 -12.72 5.67 17.05
C GLN A 184 -13.89 5.54 16.06
N GLU A 185 -14.49 6.67 15.70
CA GLU A 185 -15.52 6.79 14.65
C GLU A 185 -14.88 7.18 13.33
N GLU A 186 -14.05 8.20 13.35
CA GLU A 186 -13.40 8.68 12.13
C GLU A 186 -12.01 9.27 12.42
N SER A 187 -11.22 9.40 11.37
CA SER A 187 -9.93 10.07 11.41
C SER A 187 -9.60 10.78 10.11
N PHE A 188 -8.83 11.85 10.24
CA PHE A 188 -8.31 12.67 9.17
C PHE A 188 -6.79 12.76 9.29
N ASP A 189 -6.08 12.56 8.19
CA ASP A 189 -4.63 12.73 8.11
C ASP A 189 -4.30 13.65 6.92
N HIS A 190 -3.52 14.68 7.17
CA HIS A 190 -3.09 15.65 6.20
C HIS A 190 -1.57 15.60 6.06
N GLN A 191 -1.07 15.37 4.83
CA GLN A 191 0.35 15.26 4.58
C GLN A 191 0.79 16.11 3.38
N ILE A 192 2.04 16.53 3.42
CA ILE A 192 2.79 16.89 2.22
C ILE A 192 3.66 15.70 1.84
N ARG A 193 3.57 15.28 0.58
CA ARG A 193 4.43 14.23 0.03
C ARG A 193 5.30 14.78 -1.09
N VAL A 194 6.57 14.47 -1.01
CA VAL A 194 7.60 14.92 -1.96
C VAL A 194 8.25 13.70 -2.59
N TYR A 195 8.31 13.68 -3.92
CA TYR A 195 8.93 12.63 -4.71
C TYR A 195 10.05 13.24 -5.54
N ALA A 196 11.25 12.71 -5.45
CA ALA A 196 12.39 13.21 -6.19
C ALA A 196 13.32 12.08 -6.66
N PRO A 197 13.85 12.16 -7.90
CA PRO A 197 14.96 11.33 -8.31
C PRO A 197 16.23 11.85 -7.61
N LEU A 198 17.08 10.93 -7.17
CA LEU A 198 18.39 11.23 -6.59
C LEU A 198 19.50 10.98 -7.61
N TYR A 199 19.33 9.93 -8.44
CA TYR A 199 20.28 9.54 -9.45
C TYR A 199 19.56 8.80 -10.58
N LYS A 200 19.97 9.05 -11.84
CA LYS A 200 19.51 8.32 -13.01
C LYS A 200 20.70 8.04 -13.93
N GLY A 201 21.23 6.81 -13.84
CA GLY A 201 22.24 6.29 -14.77
C GLY A 201 21.64 5.33 -15.81
N GLU A 202 22.49 4.68 -16.57
CA GLU A 202 22.07 3.74 -17.62
C GLU A 202 21.30 2.53 -17.05
N ARG A 203 21.78 1.98 -15.93
CA ARG A 203 21.21 0.80 -15.28
C ARG A 203 20.66 1.06 -13.90
N LEU A 204 21.18 2.05 -13.17
CA LEU A 204 20.78 2.36 -11.81
C LEU A 204 19.93 3.63 -11.77
N THR A 205 18.79 3.52 -11.10
CA THR A 205 17.96 4.65 -10.73
C THR A 205 17.80 4.68 -9.22
N LEU A 206 18.05 5.83 -8.60
CA LEU A 206 17.78 6.09 -7.20
C LEU A 206 16.74 7.18 -7.07
N SER A 207 15.80 7.01 -6.16
CA SER A 207 14.76 8.00 -5.87
C SER A 207 14.41 8.04 -4.40
N THR A 208 13.75 9.10 -3.99
CA THR A 208 13.27 9.27 -2.62
C THR A 208 11.82 9.73 -2.61
N GLU A 209 11.13 9.38 -1.53
CA GLU A 209 9.79 9.86 -1.21
C GLU A 209 9.78 10.29 0.26
N GLY A 210 9.41 11.55 0.49
CA GLY A 210 9.18 12.09 1.84
C GLY A 210 7.68 12.25 2.09
N ARG A 211 7.20 11.85 3.27
CA ARG A 211 5.83 12.06 3.75
C ARG A 211 5.89 12.81 5.08
N PHE A 212 5.25 13.93 5.14
CA PHE A 212 5.26 14.82 6.31
C PHE A 212 3.81 15.06 6.73
N THR A 213 3.42 14.51 7.88
CA THR A 213 2.07 14.71 8.44
C THR A 213 1.99 16.12 9.02
N ILE A 214 1.19 16.97 8.40
CA ILE A 214 0.97 18.35 8.85
C ILE A 214 0.06 18.34 10.07
N MET A 215 -1.02 17.55 10.00
CA MET A 215 -2.05 17.49 11.02
C MET A 215 -2.73 16.11 10.96
N GLN A 216 -3.08 15.60 12.12
CA GLN A 216 -3.98 14.44 12.25
C GLN A 216 -5.05 14.76 13.28
N ASP A 217 -6.27 14.32 13.01
CA ASP A 217 -7.39 14.37 13.96
C ASP A 217 -8.12 13.02 13.99
N LYS A 218 -8.70 12.70 15.15
CA LYS A 218 -9.49 11.48 15.37
C LYS A 218 -10.67 11.78 16.25
N GLU A 219 -11.85 11.36 15.80
CA GLU A 219 -13.07 11.42 16.57
C GLU A 219 -13.42 10.06 17.17
N PHE A 220 -13.92 10.07 18.41
CA PHE A 220 -14.28 8.88 19.17
C PHE A 220 -15.71 8.99 19.67
N ASN A 221 -16.48 7.91 19.57
CA ASN A 221 -17.85 7.89 20.05
C ASN A 221 -17.92 8.24 21.55
N GLY A 222 -18.62 9.36 21.86
CA GLY A 222 -18.96 9.80 23.20
C GLY A 222 -17.83 10.30 24.09
N LYS A 223 -16.58 10.33 23.64
CA LYS A 223 -15.44 10.92 24.37
C LYS A 223 -14.38 11.40 23.39
N THR A 224 -14.10 12.68 23.46
CA THR A 224 -12.87 13.20 22.87
C THR A 224 -11.69 12.66 23.69
N LYS A 225 -11.10 11.56 23.30
CA LYS A 225 -9.81 11.13 23.86
C LYS A 225 -8.73 12.03 23.29
N LYS A 226 -8.62 13.25 23.83
CA LYS A 226 -7.49 14.13 23.56
C LYS A 226 -6.22 13.38 23.95
N GLY A 227 -5.33 13.17 23.00
CA GLY A 227 -3.98 12.73 23.21
C GLY A 227 -3.66 11.26 22.95
N TYR A 228 -4.65 10.37 22.78
CA TYR A 228 -4.35 8.96 22.51
C TYR A 228 -4.22 8.68 21.02
N ASN A 229 -3.01 8.26 20.60
CA ASN A 229 -2.71 7.81 19.22
C ASN A 229 -3.02 8.85 18.11
N VAL A 230 -2.99 10.14 18.42
CA VAL A 230 -3.02 11.22 17.44
C VAL A 230 -1.62 11.78 17.31
N TYR A 231 -1.09 11.88 16.12
CA TYR A 231 0.24 12.46 15.90
C TYR A 231 0.24 13.97 16.20
N ASP A 232 1.35 14.45 16.75
CA ASP A 232 1.63 15.88 16.79
C ASP A 232 1.67 16.46 15.38
N ASP A 233 1.53 17.76 15.25
CA ASP A 233 1.75 18.45 14.00
C ASP A 233 3.22 18.22 13.59
N PHE A 234 3.42 17.70 12.38
CA PHE A 234 4.69 17.16 11.92
C PHE A 234 5.26 16.03 12.80
N GLY A 235 4.40 15.37 13.56
CA GLY A 235 4.79 14.27 14.47
C GLY A 235 4.97 12.92 13.76
N ARG A 236 4.57 12.79 12.51
CA ARG A 236 4.79 11.60 11.70
C ARG A 236 5.52 11.99 10.42
N ASN A 237 6.78 11.59 10.32
CA ASN A 237 7.60 11.89 9.16
C ASN A 237 8.21 10.60 8.64
N ARG A 238 7.97 10.30 7.38
CA ARG A 238 8.46 9.08 6.71
C ARG A 238 9.32 9.42 5.52
N LEU A 239 10.44 8.74 5.39
CA LEU A 239 11.34 8.83 4.25
C LEU A 239 11.52 7.45 3.63
N TYR A 240 11.44 7.37 2.31
CA TYR A 240 11.80 6.20 1.54
C TYR A 240 13.01 6.48 0.65
N LEU A 241 13.93 5.54 0.60
CA LEU A 241 14.98 5.44 -0.39
C LEU A 241 14.68 4.24 -1.28
N LYS A 242 14.68 4.46 -2.59
CA LYS A 242 14.31 3.44 -3.57
C LYS A 242 15.44 3.30 -4.60
N ALA A 243 15.83 2.07 -4.86
CA ALA A 243 16.82 1.74 -5.88
C ALA A 243 16.21 0.76 -6.88
N ASN A 244 16.45 0.96 -8.16
CA ASN A 244 16.14 0.00 -9.21
C ASN A 244 17.38 -0.18 -10.09
N TYR A 245 17.77 -1.41 -10.33
CA TYR A 245 18.91 -1.76 -11.16
C TYR A 245 18.47 -2.70 -12.29
N ALA A 246 18.65 -2.26 -13.54
CA ALA A 246 18.42 -3.08 -14.72
C ALA A 246 19.56 -4.09 -14.86
N LEU A 247 19.34 -5.32 -14.41
CA LEU A 247 20.32 -6.40 -14.49
C LEU A 247 20.50 -6.83 -15.94
N THR A 248 19.37 -6.94 -16.68
CA THR A 248 19.31 -7.15 -18.12
C THR A 248 18.25 -6.22 -18.72
N GLU A 249 18.01 -6.29 -20.03
CA GLU A 249 16.91 -5.53 -20.69
C GLU A 249 15.52 -5.94 -20.15
N ASN A 250 15.39 -7.20 -19.75
CA ASN A 250 14.13 -7.78 -19.29
C ASN A 250 14.05 -7.97 -17.77
N LEU A 251 15.15 -7.86 -17.04
CA LEU A 251 15.19 -8.16 -15.61
C LEU A 251 15.69 -6.96 -14.81
N ASP A 252 14.81 -6.43 -13.99
CA ASP A 252 15.14 -5.43 -12.97
C ASP A 252 15.22 -6.09 -11.60
N VAL A 253 16.17 -5.66 -10.78
CA VAL A 253 16.19 -5.90 -9.34
C VAL A 253 15.99 -4.58 -8.62
N PHE A 254 15.25 -4.61 -7.53
CA PHE A 254 14.93 -3.37 -6.81
C PHE A 254 15.04 -3.55 -5.30
N GLY A 255 15.26 -2.44 -4.63
CA GLY A 255 15.23 -2.34 -3.18
C GLY A 255 14.56 -1.05 -2.73
N THR A 256 13.86 -1.12 -1.62
CA THR A 256 13.29 0.04 -0.93
C THR A 256 13.64 -0.05 0.54
N PHE A 257 14.06 1.07 1.12
CA PHE A 257 14.18 1.24 2.56
C PHE A 257 13.27 2.39 2.98
N GLY A 258 12.38 2.13 3.94
CA GLY A 258 11.49 3.11 4.55
C GLY A 258 11.84 3.30 6.01
N TYR A 259 11.81 4.54 6.48
CA TYR A 259 11.98 4.89 7.88
C TYR A 259 10.98 5.97 8.28
N GLU A 260 10.29 5.79 9.41
CA GLU A 260 9.30 6.73 9.94
C GLU A 260 9.60 7.04 11.40
N MET A 261 9.67 8.32 11.70
CA MET A 261 9.67 8.83 13.07
C MET A 261 8.25 9.18 13.49
N ARG A 262 7.90 8.88 14.74
CA ARG A 262 6.56 9.10 15.29
C ARG A 262 6.65 9.91 16.57
N LYS A 263 5.74 10.87 16.72
CA LYS A 263 5.50 11.63 17.92
C LYS A 263 4.01 11.88 18.08
N TYR A 264 3.48 11.59 19.26
CA TYR A 264 2.05 11.68 19.55
C TYR A 264 1.73 12.84 20.47
N LYS A 265 0.51 13.42 20.31
CA LYS A 265 -0.02 14.47 21.19
C LYS A 265 -0.31 13.92 22.59
N GLY A 266 -0.08 14.76 23.62
CA GLY A 266 -0.56 14.51 24.99
C GLY A 266 0.07 13.32 25.69
N LYS A 267 1.35 13.13 25.51
CA LYS A 267 2.12 11.98 25.93
C LYS A 267 2.50 11.87 27.41
N GLU A 268 2.16 12.86 28.20
CA GLU A 268 2.44 12.80 29.62
C GLU A 268 1.69 11.63 30.26
N GLY A 269 2.41 10.55 30.56
CA GLY A 269 1.92 9.39 31.31
C GLY A 269 1.37 8.22 30.51
N ALA A 270 1.40 8.24 29.19
CA ALA A 270 1.12 7.04 28.42
C ALA A 270 2.37 6.18 28.28
N ASN A 271 2.24 4.88 28.53
CA ASN A 271 3.28 3.89 28.17
C ASN A 271 3.40 3.85 26.65
N ASN A 272 4.27 4.64 26.12
CA ASN A 272 4.41 4.76 24.69
C ASN A 272 5.81 4.35 24.28
N ALA A 273 6.02 3.06 24.29
CA ALA A 273 7.07 2.44 23.49
C ALA A 273 6.95 2.81 21.99
N ASN A 274 5.80 3.33 21.57
CA ASN A 274 5.46 3.54 20.17
C ASN A 274 5.80 4.91 19.61
N ASP A 275 6.60 5.70 20.33
CA ASP A 275 7.09 6.95 19.79
C ASP A 275 8.22 6.83 18.86
N ASP A 276 8.59 5.69 18.63
CA ASP A 276 9.93 5.55 18.25
C ASP A 276 10.02 5.58 16.73
N TYR A 277 9.83 4.51 16.08
CA TYR A 277 10.00 4.46 14.64
C TYR A 277 9.23 3.29 14.03
N TRP A 278 9.07 3.36 12.75
CA TRP A 278 8.75 2.23 11.90
C TRP A 278 9.81 2.14 10.81
N SER A 279 10.18 0.94 10.45
CA SER A 279 11.07 0.71 9.32
C SER A 279 10.51 -0.37 8.41
N ASN A 280 10.86 -0.27 7.13
CA ASN A 280 10.45 -1.21 6.11
C ASN A 280 11.59 -1.44 5.13
N VAL A 281 11.83 -2.69 4.80
CA VAL A 281 12.79 -3.10 3.77
C VAL A 281 12.07 -3.97 2.76
N VAL A 282 12.14 -3.60 1.50
CA VAL A 282 11.63 -4.42 0.39
C VAL A 282 12.77 -4.70 -0.56
N VAL A 283 12.94 -5.95 -0.95
CA VAL A 283 13.86 -6.36 -2.02
C VAL A 283 13.16 -7.31 -2.96
N GLY A 284 13.43 -7.18 -4.24
CA GLY A 284 12.75 -8.03 -5.22
C GLY A 284 13.29 -7.90 -6.62
N TYR A 285 12.64 -8.59 -7.51
CA TYR A 285 12.89 -8.49 -8.95
C TYR A 285 11.60 -8.39 -9.74
N ASN A 286 11.72 -7.89 -10.96
CA ASN A 286 10.65 -7.84 -11.94
C ASN A 286 11.19 -8.25 -13.30
N TYR A 287 10.62 -9.28 -13.89
CA TYR A 287 10.92 -9.74 -15.24
C TYR A 287 9.85 -9.20 -16.21
N LYS A 288 10.27 -8.61 -17.31
CA LYS A 288 9.42 -8.06 -18.37
C LYS A 288 9.43 -9.01 -19.57
N PHE A 289 8.28 -9.26 -20.14
CA PHE A 289 8.09 -10.10 -21.32
C PHE A 289 8.09 -9.27 -22.59
#